data_8b9f805e6849487ed947bf92bba1d6a1
#
_entry.id   8b9f805e6849487ed947bf92bba1d6a1
#
_cell.length_a   1.000
_cell.length_b   1.000
_cell.length_c   1.000
_cell.angle_alpha   90.00
_cell.angle_beta   90.00
_cell.angle_gamma   90.00
#
_symmetry.space_group_name_H-M   'P 1'
#
loop_
_entity.id
_entity.type
_entity.pdbx_description
1 polymer ?
#
loop_
_entity_poly.entity_id
_entity_poly.type
_entity_poly.pdbx_seq_one_letter_code
_entity_poly.pdbx_strand_id
1 'polypeptide(L)'
;ETGYGVLDWKLRNDSRVVVKERSNILYSLDIPRDIDLAVVDTSWTKLKLSVPATSRFVKPNGIILALIKPQYEIEKRLLHGGIVPTEELPRILESVEKQMQDLGFVTTETIDSPITGEAGNKEYWVKLMLK
;
A
#
# COMPACT_ATOMS: atom_id res chain seq x y z
N GLU A 1 -8.75 -5.23 6.02
CA GLU A 1 -8.98 -4.10 6.93
C GLU A 1 -8.84 -4.55 8.38
N THR A 2 -8.06 -3.83 9.18
CA THR A 2 -7.89 -4.12 10.62
C THR A 2 -9.01 -3.52 11.47
N GLY A 3 -9.66 -2.47 10.99
CA GLY A 3 -10.81 -1.84 11.62
C GLY A 3 -12.11 -2.62 11.44
N TYR A 4 -13.19 -2.02 11.89
CA TYR A 4 -14.54 -2.57 11.75
C TYR A 4 -15.54 -1.46 11.41
N GLY A 5 -16.45 -1.74 10.47
CA GLY A 5 -17.55 -0.84 10.13
C GLY A 5 -17.18 0.39 9.33
N VAL A 6 -15.98 0.44 8.75
CA VAL A 6 -15.48 1.59 7.96
C VAL A 6 -15.81 1.49 6.47
N LEU A 7 -16.16 0.29 5.97
CA LEU A 7 -16.53 0.09 4.58
C LEU A 7 -17.90 0.72 4.31
N ASP A 8 -17.99 1.48 3.21
CA ASP A 8 -19.26 2.07 2.76
C ASP A 8 -20.38 1.03 2.66
N TRP A 9 -21.58 1.39 3.11
CA TRP A 9 -22.73 0.50 3.18
C TRP A 9 -23.11 -0.10 1.81
N LYS A 10 -22.97 0.64 0.73
CA LYS A 10 -23.28 0.15 -0.63
C LYS A 10 -22.31 -0.98 -1.02
N LEU A 11 -21.02 -0.83 -0.72
CA LEU A 11 -20.02 -1.85 -0.98
C LEU A 11 -20.22 -3.06 -0.09
N ARG A 12 -20.53 -2.86 1.18
CA ARG A 12 -20.79 -3.95 2.13
C ARG A 12 -21.95 -4.86 1.71
N ASN A 13 -22.96 -4.30 1.06
CA ASN A 13 -24.14 -5.04 0.59
C ASN A 13 -24.06 -5.50 -0.87
N ASP A 14 -22.97 -5.23 -1.57
CA ASP A 14 -22.77 -5.73 -2.93
C ASP A 14 -22.31 -7.20 -2.87
N SER A 15 -23.06 -8.08 -3.53
CA SER A 15 -22.78 -9.53 -3.53
C SER A 15 -21.41 -9.91 -4.13
N ARG A 16 -20.77 -9.00 -4.87
CA ARG A 16 -19.43 -9.19 -5.42
C ARG A 16 -18.31 -8.89 -4.41
N VAL A 17 -18.66 -8.25 -3.29
CA VAL A 17 -17.69 -7.79 -2.28
C VAL A 17 -17.63 -8.78 -1.11
N VAL A 18 -16.44 -9.33 -0.87
CA VAL A 18 -16.15 -10.15 0.30
C VAL A 18 -15.44 -9.29 1.34
N VAL A 19 -16.15 -8.99 2.43
CA VAL A 19 -15.62 -8.13 3.49
C VAL A 19 -14.80 -8.95 4.48
N LYS A 20 -13.53 -8.59 4.67
CA LYS A 20 -12.62 -9.17 5.67
C LYS A 20 -12.13 -8.05 6.61
N GLU A 21 -12.89 -7.77 7.64
CA GLU A 21 -12.54 -6.81 8.70
C GLU A 21 -11.91 -7.51 9.90
N ARG A 22 -11.33 -6.74 10.83
CA ARG A 22 -10.56 -7.25 11.97
C ARG A 22 -9.48 -8.25 11.54
N SER A 23 -8.93 -8.02 10.37
CA SER A 23 -7.99 -8.91 9.68
C SER A 23 -6.74 -8.12 9.29
N ASN A 24 -5.57 -8.68 9.58
CA ASN A 24 -4.30 -8.07 9.21
C ASN A 24 -3.63 -8.90 8.12
N ILE A 25 -3.31 -8.27 6.99
CA ILE A 25 -2.69 -8.91 5.82
C ILE A 25 -1.35 -9.59 6.14
N LEU A 26 -0.66 -9.16 7.20
CA LEU A 26 0.61 -9.75 7.61
C LEU A 26 0.46 -11.18 8.14
N TYR A 27 -0.74 -11.57 8.55
CA TYR A 27 -1.03 -12.91 9.03
C TYR A 27 -1.72 -13.76 7.96
N SER A 28 -2.01 -15.01 8.29
CA SER A 28 -2.72 -15.90 7.38
C SER A 28 -4.18 -15.44 7.23
N LEU A 29 -4.64 -15.33 5.98
CA LEU A 29 -6.00 -14.99 5.64
C LEU A 29 -6.58 -16.06 4.70
N ASP A 30 -7.86 -16.34 4.88
CA ASP A 30 -8.63 -17.20 3.97
C ASP A 30 -9.16 -16.34 2.80
N ILE A 31 -8.32 -16.15 1.80
CA ILE A 31 -8.64 -15.48 0.53
C ILE A 31 -8.00 -16.25 -0.63
N PRO A 32 -8.59 -16.20 -1.84
CA PRO A 32 -8.03 -16.85 -3.02
C PRO A 32 -6.58 -16.42 -3.31
N ARG A 33 -5.82 -17.28 -3.98
CA ARG A 33 -4.42 -17.01 -4.38
C ARG A 33 -4.27 -16.80 -5.89
N ASP A 34 -5.32 -16.38 -6.54
CA ASP A 34 -5.40 -16.17 -7.99
C ASP A 34 -5.88 -14.74 -8.33
N ILE A 35 -5.55 -13.78 -7.46
CA ILE A 35 -5.96 -12.39 -7.62
C ILE A 35 -5.22 -11.74 -8.79
N ASP A 36 -5.95 -11.12 -9.70
CA ASP A 36 -5.40 -10.39 -10.85
C ASP A 36 -4.81 -9.04 -10.47
N LEU A 37 -5.49 -8.33 -9.58
CA LEU A 37 -5.15 -6.98 -9.15
C LEU A 37 -5.35 -6.84 -7.65
N ALA A 38 -4.31 -6.40 -6.97
CA ALA A 38 -4.39 -5.98 -5.58
C ALA A 38 -4.13 -4.47 -5.46
N VAL A 39 -4.92 -3.81 -4.64
CA VAL A 39 -4.70 -2.40 -4.25
C VAL A 39 -4.32 -2.37 -2.79
N VAL A 40 -3.19 -1.74 -2.46
CA VAL A 40 -2.62 -1.69 -1.11
C VAL A 40 -2.63 -0.24 -0.64
N ASP A 41 -3.54 0.07 0.26
CA ASP A 41 -3.60 1.34 1.00
C ASP A 41 -3.56 1.02 2.49
N THR A 42 -2.37 0.97 3.06
CA THR A 42 -2.16 0.65 4.48
C THR A 42 -1.60 1.85 5.23
N SER A 43 -2.16 2.12 6.41
CA SER A 43 -1.60 3.09 7.36
C SER A 43 -0.73 2.39 8.39
N TRP A 44 0.29 3.08 8.90
CA TRP A 44 1.19 2.60 9.96
C TRP A 44 2.06 1.39 9.60
N THR A 45 1.84 0.76 8.45
CA THR A 45 2.60 -0.40 7.98
C THR A 45 3.41 -0.01 6.76
N LYS A 46 4.72 -0.18 6.83
CA LYS A 46 5.62 0.09 5.70
C LYS A 46 5.34 -0.85 4.52
N LEU A 47 5.47 -0.35 3.31
CA LEU A 47 5.22 -1.13 2.08
C LEU A 47 6.11 -2.38 1.99
N LYS A 48 7.33 -2.34 2.51
CA LYS A 48 8.23 -3.52 2.58
C LYS A 48 7.65 -4.70 3.36
N LEU A 49 6.60 -4.49 4.16
CA LEU A 49 5.89 -5.55 4.89
C LEU A 49 4.56 -5.88 4.21
N SER A 50 3.76 -4.87 3.85
CA SER A 50 2.42 -5.08 3.30
C SER A 50 2.43 -5.61 1.87
N VAL A 51 3.36 -5.18 1.04
CA VAL A 51 3.45 -5.62 -0.37
C VAL A 51 3.81 -7.11 -0.48
N PRO A 52 4.87 -7.63 0.18
CA PRO A 52 5.16 -9.07 0.15
C PRO A 52 4.04 -9.90 0.80
N ALA A 53 3.39 -9.38 1.84
CA ALA A 53 2.25 -10.07 2.45
C ALA A 53 1.07 -10.18 1.48
N THR A 54 0.79 -9.13 0.70
CA THR A 54 -0.26 -9.10 -0.32
C THR A 54 0.08 -9.99 -1.52
N SER A 55 1.33 -10.01 -1.95
CA SER A 55 1.76 -10.76 -3.14
C SER A 55 1.51 -12.26 -3.05
N ARG A 56 1.39 -12.81 -1.83
CA ARG A 56 1.04 -14.22 -1.60
C ARG A 56 -0.31 -14.63 -2.20
N PHE A 57 -1.17 -13.66 -2.48
CA PHE A 57 -2.52 -13.87 -3.01
C PHE A 57 -2.64 -13.47 -4.47
N VAL A 58 -1.66 -12.74 -4.99
CA VAL A 58 -1.63 -12.27 -6.38
C VAL A 58 -0.97 -13.32 -7.26
N LYS A 59 -1.59 -13.62 -8.39
CA LYS A 59 -1.07 -14.58 -9.36
C LYS A 59 0.23 -14.07 -10.02
N PRO A 60 1.07 -14.95 -10.62
CA PRO A 60 2.39 -14.58 -11.15
C PRO A 60 2.42 -13.37 -12.09
N ASN A 61 1.39 -13.17 -12.91
CA ASN A 61 1.26 -12.03 -13.83
C ASN A 61 0.31 -10.94 -13.31
N GLY A 62 -0.09 -11.02 -12.04
CA GLY A 62 -0.99 -10.05 -11.44
C GLY A 62 -0.26 -8.75 -11.09
N ILE A 63 -1.05 -7.72 -10.86
CA ILE A 63 -0.58 -6.37 -10.60
C ILE A 63 -0.87 -6.01 -9.15
N ILE A 64 0.07 -5.32 -8.51
CA ILE A 64 -0.11 -4.68 -7.21
C ILE A 64 0.00 -3.18 -7.41
N LEU A 65 -1.06 -2.43 -7.08
CA LEU A 65 -1.02 -0.98 -6.95
C LEU A 65 -0.88 -0.64 -5.47
N ALA A 66 0.23 -0.05 -5.08
CA ALA A 66 0.49 0.30 -3.69
C ALA A 66 0.58 1.82 -3.51
N LEU A 67 -0.09 2.33 -2.48
CA LEU A 67 -0.03 3.73 -2.10
C LEU A 67 1.17 3.97 -1.19
N ILE A 68 2.16 4.68 -1.69
CA ILE A 68 3.29 5.15 -0.90
C ILE A 68 2.81 6.33 -0.06
N LYS A 69 2.91 6.20 1.24
CA LYS A 69 2.63 7.26 2.22
C LYS A 69 3.96 7.67 2.87
N PRO A 70 4.64 8.69 2.34
CA PRO A 70 5.99 9.06 2.79
C PRO A 70 6.09 9.25 4.31
N GLN A 71 5.02 9.74 4.95
CA GLN A 71 4.95 9.93 6.40
C GLN A 71 5.10 8.62 7.21
N TYR A 72 4.85 7.45 6.61
CA TYR A 72 5.04 6.16 7.25
C TYR A 72 6.31 5.43 6.81
N GLU A 73 6.96 5.91 5.76
CA GLU A 73 8.22 5.34 5.26
C GLU A 73 9.47 5.99 5.85
N ILE A 74 9.36 7.24 6.31
CA ILE A 74 10.44 8.00 6.95
C ILE A 74 10.47 7.80 8.48
N GLU A 75 11.58 8.17 9.11
CA GLU A 75 11.66 8.23 10.57
C GLU A 75 10.83 9.40 11.12
N LYS A 76 10.05 9.13 12.18
CA LYS A 76 9.14 10.14 12.79
C LYS A 76 9.82 11.44 13.18
N ARG A 77 11.11 11.40 13.58
CA ARG A 77 11.88 12.61 13.98
C ARG A 77 12.11 13.59 12.83
N LEU A 78 11.97 13.14 11.59
CA LEU A 78 12.13 13.97 10.39
C LEU A 78 10.81 14.62 9.93
N LEU A 79 9.69 14.31 10.58
CA LEU A 79 8.40 14.93 10.30
C LEU A 79 8.31 16.30 11.00
N HIS A 80 7.84 17.30 10.29
CA HIS A 80 7.52 18.61 10.83
C HIS A 80 6.00 18.71 11.08
N GLY A 81 5.58 18.54 12.34
CA GLY A 81 4.16 18.52 12.69
C GLY A 81 3.36 17.40 11.99
N GLY A 82 3.99 16.26 11.71
CA GLY A 82 3.36 15.14 10.99
C GLY A 82 3.48 15.25 9.47
N ILE A 83 4.06 16.32 8.94
CA ILE A 83 4.24 16.56 7.51
C ILE A 83 5.67 16.20 7.10
N VAL A 84 5.80 15.52 5.96
CA VAL A 84 7.10 15.21 5.35
C VAL A 84 7.63 16.46 4.64
N PRO A 85 8.85 16.92 4.95
CA PRO A 85 9.49 18.00 4.19
C PRO A 85 9.61 17.64 2.72
N THR A 86 9.29 18.60 1.83
CA THR A 86 9.25 18.36 0.39
C THR A 86 10.60 17.87 -0.17
N GLU A 87 11.70 18.36 0.38
CA GLU A 87 13.07 17.97 0.03
C GLU A 87 13.40 16.52 0.35
N GLU A 88 12.68 15.88 1.27
CA GLU A 88 12.85 14.47 1.62
C GLU A 88 12.10 13.51 0.67
N LEU A 89 11.09 13.99 -0.05
CA LEU A 89 10.23 13.15 -0.89
C LEU A 89 11.01 12.33 -1.93
N PRO A 90 11.94 12.91 -2.71
CA PRO A 90 12.67 12.13 -3.73
C PRO A 90 13.45 10.97 -3.11
N ARG A 91 14.13 11.20 -1.98
CA ARG A 91 14.91 10.19 -1.26
C ARG A 91 14.02 9.07 -0.71
N ILE A 92 12.83 9.41 -0.23
CA ILE A 92 11.88 8.42 0.29
C ILE A 92 11.38 7.54 -0.85
N LEU A 93 10.99 8.13 -1.97
CA LEU A 93 10.50 7.38 -3.15
C LEU A 93 11.58 6.43 -3.66
N GLU A 94 12.79 6.92 -3.87
CA GLU A 94 13.94 6.10 -4.29
C GLU A 94 14.19 4.93 -3.34
N SER A 95 14.14 5.21 -2.02
CA SER A 95 14.31 4.19 -0.99
C SER A 95 13.22 3.11 -1.04
N VAL A 96 11.95 3.51 -1.24
CA VAL A 96 10.83 2.56 -1.37
C VAL A 96 10.98 1.73 -2.62
N GLU A 97 11.27 2.34 -3.77
CA GLU A 97 11.48 1.63 -5.04
C GLU A 97 12.62 0.61 -4.93
N LYS A 98 13.75 1.02 -4.35
CA LYS A 98 14.87 0.11 -4.10
C LYS A 98 14.46 -1.06 -3.20
N GLN A 99 13.74 -0.81 -2.12
CA GLN A 99 13.24 -1.87 -1.22
C GLN A 99 12.34 -2.85 -1.97
N MET A 100 11.46 -2.37 -2.87
CA MET A 100 10.60 -3.25 -3.67
C MET A 100 11.44 -4.09 -4.64
N GLN A 101 12.45 -3.53 -5.29
CA GLN A 101 13.36 -4.26 -6.17
C GLN A 101 14.16 -5.34 -5.42
N ASP A 102 14.68 -5.01 -4.24
CA ASP A 102 15.42 -5.94 -3.39
C ASP A 102 14.53 -7.12 -2.90
N LEU A 103 13.22 -6.88 -2.78
CA LEU A 103 12.22 -7.89 -2.44
C LEU A 103 11.70 -8.70 -3.64
N GLY A 104 12.23 -8.46 -4.85
CA GLY A 104 11.88 -9.21 -6.05
C GLY A 104 10.70 -8.66 -6.85
N PHE A 105 10.35 -7.39 -6.65
CA PHE A 105 9.34 -6.72 -7.46
C PHE A 105 9.96 -5.88 -8.57
N VAL A 106 9.24 -5.77 -9.68
CA VAL A 106 9.51 -4.79 -10.74
C VAL A 106 8.63 -3.59 -10.49
N THR A 107 9.24 -2.42 -10.29
CA THR A 107 8.54 -1.12 -10.29
C THR A 107 8.42 -0.65 -11.74
N THR A 108 7.21 -0.49 -12.24
CA THR A 108 6.99 -0.08 -13.64
C THR A 108 6.63 1.39 -13.78
N GLU A 109 5.97 1.96 -12.78
CA GLU A 109 5.50 3.34 -12.82
C GLU A 109 5.23 3.84 -11.41
N THR A 110 5.60 5.10 -11.14
CA THR A 110 5.23 5.83 -9.90
C THR A 110 4.62 7.17 -10.31
N ILE A 111 3.44 7.48 -9.80
CA ILE A 111 2.69 8.70 -10.10
C ILE A 111 2.20 9.39 -8.83
N ASP A 112 2.00 10.70 -8.89
CA ASP A 112 1.39 11.45 -7.80
C ASP A 112 -0.05 10.97 -7.56
N SER A 113 -0.44 10.82 -6.29
CA SER A 113 -1.85 10.63 -5.95
C SER A 113 -2.62 11.93 -6.21
N PRO A 114 -3.82 11.87 -6.83
CA PRO A 114 -4.64 13.06 -7.05
C PRO A 114 -5.20 13.66 -5.77
N ILE A 115 -5.11 12.93 -4.66
CA ILE A 115 -5.53 13.39 -3.33
C ILE A 115 -4.35 13.31 -2.36
N THR A 116 -4.35 14.17 -1.37
CA THR A 116 -3.38 14.17 -0.28
C THR A 116 -3.87 13.31 0.88
N GLY A 117 -2.93 12.87 1.73
CA GLY A 117 -3.27 12.25 3.00
C GLY A 117 -4.00 13.21 3.95
N GLU A 118 -4.60 12.67 5.01
CA GLU A 118 -5.43 13.41 5.99
C GLU A 118 -4.72 14.63 6.58
N ALA A 119 -3.42 14.54 6.85
CA ALA A 119 -2.62 15.65 7.35
C ALA A 119 -2.09 16.58 6.24
N GLY A 120 -2.42 16.37 4.98
CA GLY A 120 -1.94 17.14 3.83
C GLY A 120 -0.65 16.62 3.20
N ASN A 121 -0.14 15.47 3.63
CA ASN A 121 1.03 14.85 3.01
C ASN A 121 0.75 14.46 1.55
N LYS A 122 1.73 14.69 0.66
CA LYS A 122 1.70 14.09 -0.67
C LYS A 122 1.85 12.59 -0.58
N GLU A 123 1.09 11.87 -1.38
CA GLU A 123 1.12 10.43 -1.50
C GLU A 123 1.32 10.02 -2.97
N TYR A 124 1.79 8.80 -3.21
CA TYR A 124 2.17 8.36 -4.55
C TYR A 124 1.68 6.93 -4.79
N TRP A 125 1.18 6.67 -5.98
CA TRP A 125 0.86 5.32 -6.42
C TRP A 125 2.06 4.69 -7.13
N VAL A 126 2.39 3.47 -6.75
CA VAL A 126 3.40 2.67 -7.44
C VAL A 126 2.77 1.38 -7.97
N LYS A 127 3.07 1.07 -9.23
CA LYS A 127 2.66 -0.17 -9.88
C LYS A 127 3.80 -1.19 -9.79
N LEU A 128 3.49 -2.34 -9.22
CA LEU A 128 4.43 -3.42 -8.95
C LEU A 128 3.96 -4.72 -9.59
N MET A 129 4.93 -5.52 -10.03
CA MET A 129 4.75 -6.90 -10.48
C MET A 129 5.83 -7.78 -9.86
N LEU A 130 5.54 -9.06 -9.62
CA LEU A 130 6.57 -10.04 -9.26
C LEU A 130 7.51 -10.25 -10.46
N LYS A 131 8.83 -10.39 -10.16
CA LYS A 131 9.83 -10.79 -11.16
C LYS A 131 9.63 -12.23 -11.59
#